data_c40d64ad699edd5e1fba44ff3d2cdb89
#
_entry.id   c40d64ad699edd5e1fba44ff3d2cdb89
#
_cell.length_a   1.000
_cell.length_b   1.000
_cell.length_c   1.000
_cell.angle_alpha   90.00
_cell.angle_beta   90.00
_cell.angle_gamma   90.00
#
_symmetry.space_group_name_H-M   'P 1'
#
loop_
_entity.id
_entity.type
_entity.pdbx_description
1 polymer ?
#
loop_
_entity_poly.entity_id
_entity_poly.type
_entity_poly.pdbx_seq_one_letter_code
_entity_poly.pdbx_strand_id
1 'polypeptide(L)'
;MHYFDIYDENFSKYRNKNITILEIGVFKGGSLSMWQKYFGPKVKIIGIDINEYCKRFEQENIKIYIGDQSNINFLDNVLADIDKPDIIIDDGGHSSNQQITSFNYLYEHLNYGGTYLVEDTHTSYASSKKFHDRLDKLTFVEYAKVLSDELNDWYRINSYKIYREPVNKANVSYWAKNIYKISFYNSIIAFEKRKNTIPFATIS
;
A
#
# COMPACT_ATOMS: atom_id res chain seq x y z
N MET A 1 8.99 1.48 20.50
CA MET A 1 8.71 2.03 19.14
C MET A 1 7.47 1.33 18.66
N HIS A 2 6.35 2.05 18.51
CA HIS A 2 5.02 1.46 18.28
C HIS A 2 4.83 0.82 16.89
N TYR A 3 5.72 1.08 15.93
CA TYR A 3 5.63 0.51 14.58
C TYR A 3 5.72 -1.01 14.54
N PHE A 4 6.53 -1.62 15.42
CA PHE A 4 6.68 -3.08 15.42
C PHE A 4 5.39 -3.83 15.76
N ASP A 5 4.56 -3.29 16.66
CA ASP A 5 3.26 -3.88 16.98
C ASP A 5 2.32 -3.82 15.77
N ILE A 6 2.37 -2.69 15.02
CA ILE A 6 1.59 -2.51 13.80
C ILE A 6 2.06 -3.47 12.70
N TYR A 7 3.37 -3.65 12.55
CA TYR A 7 3.92 -4.62 11.59
C TYR A 7 3.49 -6.05 11.94
N ASP A 8 3.56 -6.44 13.20
CA ASP A 8 3.17 -7.80 13.61
C ASP A 8 1.67 -8.03 13.40
N GLU A 9 0.82 -7.05 13.73
CA GLU A 9 -0.63 -7.11 13.47
C GLU A 9 -0.94 -7.33 11.98
N ASN A 10 -0.26 -6.63 11.09
CA ASN A 10 -0.55 -6.67 9.65
C ASN A 10 0.20 -7.78 8.90
N PHE A 11 1.39 -8.18 9.38
CA PHE A 11 2.32 -9.00 8.62
C PHE A 11 2.60 -10.39 9.23
N SER A 12 2.21 -10.69 10.48
CA SER A 12 2.48 -11.99 11.11
C SER A 12 1.96 -13.18 10.29
N LYS A 13 0.86 -12.99 9.57
CA LYS A 13 0.27 -14.00 8.67
C LYS A 13 1.19 -14.45 7.52
N TYR A 14 2.23 -13.67 7.19
CA TYR A 14 3.16 -13.95 6.09
C TYR A 14 4.47 -14.61 6.55
N ARG A 15 4.73 -14.74 7.85
CA ARG A 15 5.98 -15.32 8.37
C ARG A 15 6.21 -16.74 7.84
N ASN A 16 7.46 -17.02 7.46
CA ASN A 16 7.93 -18.29 6.91
C ASN A 16 7.25 -18.74 5.62
N LYS A 17 6.60 -17.80 4.90
CA LYS A 17 5.99 -18.06 3.60
C LYS A 17 6.91 -17.58 2.47
N ASN A 18 6.68 -18.13 1.27
CA ASN A 18 7.29 -17.60 0.05
C ASN A 18 6.48 -16.38 -0.38
N ILE A 19 7.01 -15.19 -0.13
CA ILE A 19 6.36 -13.91 -0.42
C ILE A 19 7.34 -12.94 -1.06
N THR A 20 6.77 -11.97 -1.77
CA THR A 20 7.51 -10.83 -2.31
C THR A 20 7.07 -9.57 -1.58
N ILE A 21 8.05 -8.83 -1.04
CA ILE A 21 7.88 -7.52 -0.43
C ILE A 21 8.46 -6.48 -1.37
N LEU A 22 7.74 -5.38 -1.58
CA LEU A 22 8.25 -4.17 -2.22
C LEU A 22 8.30 -3.06 -1.18
N GLU A 23 9.48 -2.56 -0.87
CA GLU A 23 9.72 -1.47 0.07
C GLU A 23 10.23 -0.24 -0.68
N ILE A 24 9.55 0.87 -0.52
CA ILE A 24 9.98 2.18 -0.99
C ILE A 24 10.67 2.88 0.17
N GLY A 25 11.94 3.31 -0.02
CA GLY A 25 12.77 3.87 1.04
C GLY A 25 13.69 2.82 1.65
N VAL A 26 14.87 2.62 1.05
CA VAL A 26 15.89 1.68 1.53
C VAL A 26 16.82 2.32 2.57
N PHE A 27 17.14 3.61 2.36
CA PHE A 27 18.00 4.42 3.21
C PHE A 27 19.32 3.72 3.57
N LYS A 28 19.48 3.24 4.82
CA LYS A 28 20.69 2.54 5.32
C LYS A 28 20.52 1.02 5.32
N GLY A 29 19.48 0.47 4.74
CA GLY A 29 19.22 -0.96 4.63
C GLY A 29 18.85 -1.68 5.93
N GLY A 30 18.54 -0.94 7.00
CA GLY A 30 18.20 -1.53 8.30
C GLY A 30 16.90 -2.35 8.26
N SER A 31 15.89 -1.83 7.61
CA SER A 31 14.59 -2.47 7.41
C SER A 31 14.71 -3.76 6.58
N LEU A 32 15.52 -3.78 5.53
CA LEU A 32 15.73 -4.97 4.70
C LEU A 32 16.24 -6.16 5.55
N SER A 33 17.21 -5.92 6.42
CA SER A 33 17.73 -6.95 7.34
C SER A 33 16.70 -7.37 8.38
N MET A 34 15.85 -6.44 8.82
CA MET A 34 14.74 -6.73 9.73
C MET A 34 13.71 -7.63 9.05
N TRP A 35 13.31 -7.31 7.81
CA TRP A 35 12.35 -8.11 7.07
C TRP A 35 12.84 -9.53 6.77
N GLN A 36 14.11 -9.69 6.40
CA GLN A 36 14.70 -11.03 6.22
C GLN A 36 14.56 -11.88 7.50
N LYS A 37 14.87 -11.31 8.67
CA LYS A 37 14.74 -12.01 9.95
C LYS A 37 13.29 -12.28 10.33
N TYR A 38 12.40 -11.31 10.08
CA TYR A 38 10.99 -11.38 10.47
C TYR A 38 10.22 -12.41 9.63
N PHE A 39 10.40 -12.38 8.30
CA PHE A 39 9.66 -13.26 7.37
C PHE A 39 10.35 -14.59 7.11
N GLY A 40 11.63 -14.69 7.43
CA GLY A 40 12.42 -15.92 7.24
C GLY A 40 13.05 -16.05 5.85
N PRO A 41 13.72 -17.18 5.57
CA PRO A 41 14.65 -17.30 4.43
C PRO A 41 14.00 -17.34 3.05
N LYS A 42 12.68 -17.47 2.96
CA LYS A 42 11.96 -17.58 1.68
C LYS A 42 11.45 -16.23 1.15
N VAL A 43 11.66 -15.14 1.91
CA VAL A 43 11.22 -13.81 1.48
C VAL A 43 12.08 -13.30 0.34
N LYS A 44 11.44 -12.75 -0.70
CA LYS A 44 12.07 -11.90 -1.71
C LYS A 44 11.79 -10.44 -1.36
N ILE A 45 12.82 -9.61 -1.31
CA ILE A 45 12.70 -8.20 -0.96
C ILE A 45 13.13 -7.36 -2.16
N ILE A 46 12.24 -6.48 -2.57
CA ILE A 46 12.46 -5.50 -3.63
C ILE A 46 12.52 -4.14 -2.96
N GLY A 47 13.66 -3.47 -3.03
CA GLY A 47 13.83 -2.11 -2.52
C GLY A 47 13.76 -1.09 -3.65
N ILE A 48 13.13 0.05 -3.40
CA ILE A 48 13.17 1.24 -4.26
C ILE A 48 13.76 2.38 -3.45
N ASP A 49 14.74 3.08 -4.02
CA ASP A 49 15.30 4.30 -3.43
C ASP A 49 15.79 5.24 -4.53
N ILE A 50 15.78 6.55 -4.27
CA ILE A 50 16.34 7.53 -5.21
C ILE A 50 17.87 7.61 -5.15
N ASN A 51 18.47 7.12 -4.06
CA ASN A 51 19.90 7.20 -3.82
C ASN A 51 20.63 5.94 -4.32
N GLU A 52 21.49 6.09 -5.32
CA GLU A 52 22.29 5.01 -5.90
C GLU A 52 23.13 4.24 -4.88
N TYR A 53 23.49 4.88 -3.77
CA TYR A 53 24.25 4.26 -2.70
C TYR A 53 23.52 3.07 -2.05
N CYS A 54 22.21 3.00 -2.18
CA CYS A 54 21.39 1.90 -1.67
C CYS A 54 21.66 0.58 -2.39
N LYS A 55 22.16 0.61 -3.64
CA LYS A 55 22.54 -0.60 -4.40
C LYS A 55 23.49 -1.55 -3.63
N ARG A 56 24.32 -1.04 -2.76
CA ARG A 56 25.26 -1.84 -1.95
C ARG A 56 24.58 -2.83 -1.00
N PHE A 57 23.29 -2.68 -0.74
CA PHE A 57 22.52 -3.56 0.15
C PHE A 57 21.87 -4.74 -0.58
N GLU A 58 22.09 -4.87 -1.89
CA GLU A 58 21.64 -6.03 -2.67
C GLU A 58 22.26 -7.34 -2.14
N GLN A 59 21.46 -8.38 -2.13
CA GLN A 59 21.82 -9.73 -1.73
C GLN A 59 21.08 -10.72 -2.63
N GLU A 60 21.31 -12.02 -2.48
CA GLU A 60 20.65 -13.04 -3.29
C GLU A 60 19.11 -12.90 -3.34
N ASN A 61 18.51 -12.57 -2.19
CA ASN A 61 17.06 -12.40 -2.06
C ASN A 61 16.62 -10.93 -1.89
N ILE A 62 17.52 -9.96 -2.07
CA ILE A 62 17.25 -8.53 -2.04
C ILE A 62 17.72 -7.89 -3.33
N LYS A 63 16.79 -7.32 -4.09
CA LYS A 63 17.07 -6.53 -5.29
C LYS A 63 16.66 -5.08 -5.08
N ILE A 64 17.48 -4.13 -5.53
CA ILE A 64 17.23 -2.71 -5.32
C ILE A 64 17.17 -1.99 -6.67
N TYR A 65 16.14 -1.20 -6.85
CA TYR A 65 15.93 -0.33 -8.01
C TYR A 65 16.11 1.13 -7.61
N ILE A 66 16.84 1.87 -8.43
CA ILE A 66 17.13 3.28 -8.17
C ILE A 66 16.26 4.15 -9.06
N GLY A 67 15.40 4.94 -8.42
CA GLY A 67 14.50 5.86 -9.10
C GLY A 67 13.49 6.52 -8.15
N ASP A 68 12.71 7.44 -8.71
CA ASP A 68 11.69 8.19 -7.97
C ASP A 68 10.38 7.41 -7.90
N GLN A 69 9.84 7.22 -6.69
CA GLN A 69 8.57 6.56 -6.42
C GLN A 69 7.35 7.24 -7.08
N SER A 70 7.46 8.51 -7.45
CA SER A 70 6.41 9.25 -8.17
C SER A 70 6.51 9.12 -9.70
N ASN A 71 7.55 8.47 -10.22
CA ASN A 71 7.73 8.24 -11.65
C ASN A 71 7.07 6.91 -12.07
N ILE A 72 5.90 6.99 -12.68
CA ILE A 72 5.12 5.82 -13.11
C ILE A 72 5.89 4.94 -14.09
N ASN A 73 6.62 5.53 -15.06
CA ASN A 73 7.40 4.74 -16.02
C ASN A 73 8.53 3.96 -15.33
N PHE A 74 9.12 4.52 -14.28
CA PHE A 74 10.09 3.80 -13.47
C PHE A 74 9.44 2.64 -12.72
N LEU A 75 8.30 2.88 -12.07
CA LEU A 75 7.54 1.84 -11.37
C LEU A 75 7.10 0.71 -12.32
N ASP A 76 6.69 1.04 -13.54
CA ASP A 76 6.37 0.06 -14.60
C ASP A 76 7.55 -0.88 -14.88
N ASN A 77 8.75 -0.31 -15.06
CA ASN A 77 9.96 -1.10 -15.30
C ASN A 77 10.27 -2.03 -14.12
N VAL A 78 10.08 -1.55 -12.88
CA VAL A 78 10.27 -2.38 -11.68
C VAL A 78 9.27 -3.53 -11.67
N LEU A 79 7.98 -3.24 -11.90
CA LEU A 79 6.91 -4.25 -11.88
C LEU A 79 7.02 -5.30 -12.98
N ALA A 80 7.60 -4.93 -14.13
CA ALA A 80 7.85 -5.87 -15.24
C ALA A 80 8.94 -6.92 -14.90
N ASP A 81 9.79 -6.65 -13.91
CA ASP A 81 10.98 -7.44 -13.58
C ASP A 81 10.84 -8.20 -12.25
N ILE A 82 9.68 -8.12 -11.60
CA ILE A 82 9.43 -8.75 -10.30
C ILE A 82 8.13 -9.56 -10.28
N ASP A 83 8.04 -10.50 -9.35
CA ASP A 83 6.76 -11.13 -8.99
C ASP A 83 5.83 -10.11 -8.34
N LYS A 84 4.51 -10.28 -8.50
CA LYS A 84 3.54 -9.42 -7.81
C LYS A 84 3.79 -9.43 -6.31
N PRO A 85 3.90 -8.25 -5.66
CA PRO A 85 4.14 -8.18 -4.24
C PRO A 85 2.94 -8.65 -3.42
N ASP A 86 3.22 -9.28 -2.29
CA ASP A 86 2.26 -9.62 -1.23
C ASP A 86 2.17 -8.52 -0.19
N ILE A 87 3.27 -7.77 -0.03
CA ILE A 87 3.37 -6.62 0.87
C ILE A 87 4.02 -5.47 0.11
N ILE A 88 3.45 -4.28 0.23
CA ILE A 88 4.08 -3.03 -0.19
C ILE A 88 4.19 -2.13 1.03
N ILE A 89 5.39 -1.59 1.27
CA ILE A 89 5.68 -0.64 2.35
C ILE A 89 6.18 0.65 1.71
N ASP A 90 5.50 1.75 1.94
CA ASP A 90 5.91 3.07 1.50
C ASP A 90 6.48 3.86 2.68
N ASP A 91 7.80 3.82 2.82
CA ASP A 91 8.63 4.57 3.79
C ASP A 91 9.62 5.48 3.03
N GLY A 92 9.18 6.08 1.93
CA GLY A 92 10.03 6.80 0.98
C GLY A 92 10.21 8.30 1.26
N GLY A 93 9.78 9.14 0.33
CA GLY A 93 9.98 10.59 0.45
C GLY A 93 8.94 11.33 1.30
N HIS A 94 7.86 10.69 1.70
CA HIS A 94 6.78 11.13 2.58
C HIS A 94 6.04 12.41 2.14
N SER A 95 6.25 12.92 0.92
CA SER A 95 5.37 13.95 0.41
C SER A 95 4.03 13.34 -0.02
N SER A 96 2.96 14.13 0.12
CA SER A 96 1.61 13.63 -0.23
C SER A 96 1.50 13.23 -1.69
N ASN A 97 2.16 13.95 -2.59
CA ASN A 97 2.21 13.60 -4.00
C ASN A 97 2.89 12.23 -4.23
N GLN A 98 4.04 12.00 -3.59
CA GLN A 98 4.75 10.73 -3.71
C GLN A 98 3.92 9.57 -3.19
N GLN A 99 3.38 9.69 -1.96
CA GLN A 99 2.57 8.64 -1.33
C GLN A 99 1.29 8.34 -2.11
N ILE A 100 0.58 9.37 -2.62
CA ILE A 100 -0.65 9.18 -3.41
C ILE A 100 -0.33 8.56 -4.77
N THR A 101 0.74 9.02 -5.44
CA THR A 101 1.12 8.52 -6.76
C THR A 101 1.55 7.06 -6.68
N SER A 102 2.48 6.72 -5.77
CA SER A 102 2.93 5.34 -5.59
C SER A 102 1.79 4.42 -5.16
N PHE A 103 0.92 4.86 -4.24
CA PHE A 103 -0.25 4.10 -3.80
C PHE A 103 -1.18 3.79 -4.96
N ASN A 104 -1.63 4.80 -5.70
CA ASN A 104 -2.58 4.62 -6.81
C ASN A 104 -2.06 3.65 -7.86
N TYR A 105 -0.78 3.72 -8.15
CA TYR A 105 -0.17 2.89 -9.17
C TYR A 105 0.12 1.46 -8.66
N LEU A 106 0.79 1.33 -7.54
CA LEU A 106 1.26 0.04 -7.04
C LEU A 106 0.15 -0.80 -6.41
N TYR A 107 -0.92 -0.20 -5.87
CA TYR A 107 -2.00 -0.94 -5.25
C TYR A 107 -2.70 -1.89 -6.22
N GLU A 108 -2.80 -1.54 -7.49
CA GLU A 108 -3.36 -2.43 -8.52
C GLU A 108 -2.53 -3.70 -8.70
N HIS A 109 -1.23 -3.58 -8.53
CA HIS A 109 -0.26 -4.68 -8.71
C HIS A 109 -0.03 -5.52 -7.45
N LEU A 110 -0.58 -5.13 -6.30
CA LEU A 110 -0.55 -5.93 -5.08
C LEU A 110 -1.38 -7.20 -5.25
N ASN A 111 -0.92 -8.32 -4.71
CA ASN A 111 -1.67 -9.58 -4.68
C ASN A 111 -2.97 -9.44 -3.87
N TYR A 112 -4.02 -10.19 -4.23
CA TYR A 112 -5.18 -10.34 -3.35
C TYR A 112 -4.79 -11.07 -2.06
N GLY A 113 -5.25 -10.57 -0.93
CA GLY A 113 -4.81 -10.96 0.41
C GLY A 113 -3.58 -10.20 0.89
N GLY A 114 -3.00 -9.36 0.00
CA GLY A 114 -1.85 -8.52 0.28
C GLY A 114 -2.17 -7.29 1.13
N THR A 115 -1.12 -6.64 1.61
CA THR A 115 -1.19 -5.42 2.44
C THR A 115 -0.30 -4.33 1.85
N TYR A 116 -0.87 -3.14 1.65
CA TYR A 116 -0.13 -1.90 1.38
C TYR A 116 -0.08 -1.07 2.67
N LEU A 117 1.10 -0.70 3.12
CA LEU A 117 1.31 0.06 4.35
C LEU A 117 2.09 1.33 4.02
N VAL A 118 1.59 2.48 4.48
CA VAL A 118 2.23 3.79 4.30
C VAL A 118 2.68 4.30 5.65
N GLU A 119 3.98 4.61 5.74
CA GLU A 119 4.62 5.12 6.95
C GLU A 119 4.69 6.65 6.97
N ASP A 120 5.01 7.16 8.12
CA ASP A 120 5.24 8.59 8.38
C ASP A 120 4.13 9.52 7.87
N THR A 121 2.88 9.02 7.92
CA THR A 121 1.70 9.80 7.51
C THR A 121 1.47 11.06 8.35
N HIS A 122 2.18 11.22 9.49
CA HIS A 122 2.23 12.45 10.27
C HIS A 122 2.78 13.65 9.48
N THR A 123 3.55 13.41 8.42
CA THR A 123 4.02 14.46 7.50
C THR A 123 2.89 15.20 6.80
N SER A 124 1.69 14.59 6.71
CA SER A 124 0.45 15.24 6.27
C SER A 124 0.09 16.49 7.08
N TYR A 125 0.58 16.60 8.31
CA TYR A 125 0.35 17.71 9.24
C TYR A 125 1.57 18.61 9.42
N ALA A 126 2.69 18.29 8.77
CA ALA A 126 3.91 19.06 8.89
C ALA A 126 3.77 20.44 8.23
N SER A 127 4.35 21.48 8.85
CA SER A 127 4.38 22.84 8.29
C SER A 127 5.45 23.03 7.20
N SER A 128 6.32 22.05 7.01
CA SER A 128 7.41 22.13 6.04
C SER A 128 6.89 22.07 4.60
N LYS A 129 7.32 23.03 3.77
CA LYS A 129 6.99 23.06 2.33
C LYS A 129 7.38 21.77 1.59
N LYS A 130 8.39 21.03 2.07
CA LYS A 130 8.81 19.75 1.50
C LYS A 130 7.69 18.72 1.44
N PHE A 131 6.80 18.71 2.43
CA PHE A 131 5.69 17.77 2.53
C PHE A 131 4.36 18.33 2.00
N HIS A 132 4.32 19.62 1.61
CA HIS A 132 3.13 20.27 1.08
C HIS A 132 2.96 20.11 -0.43
N ASP A 133 3.75 19.25 -1.06
CA ASP A 133 3.51 18.84 -2.44
C ASP A 133 2.29 17.91 -2.48
N ARG A 134 1.13 18.51 -2.68
CA ARG A 134 -0.18 17.85 -2.58
C ARG A 134 -0.73 17.55 -3.97
N LEU A 135 -0.97 16.27 -4.25
CA LEU A 135 -1.75 15.88 -5.40
C LEU A 135 -3.23 16.26 -5.16
N ASP A 136 -3.82 17.01 -6.10
CA ASP A 136 -5.22 17.49 -6.00
C ASP A 136 -5.55 18.23 -4.68
N LYS A 137 -4.52 18.86 -4.08
CA LYS A 137 -4.62 19.59 -2.80
C LYS A 137 -4.91 18.72 -1.57
N LEU A 138 -4.87 17.40 -1.69
CA LEU A 138 -5.07 16.48 -0.58
C LEU A 138 -3.73 16.07 0.04
N THR A 139 -3.71 15.88 1.35
CA THR A 139 -2.67 15.11 2.02
C THR A 139 -2.96 13.62 1.87
N PHE A 140 -1.95 12.75 2.14
CA PHE A 140 -2.21 11.31 2.08
C PHE A 140 -3.28 10.86 3.09
N VAL A 141 -3.31 11.46 4.27
CA VAL A 141 -4.35 11.18 5.28
C VAL A 141 -5.74 11.58 4.79
N GLU A 142 -5.88 12.76 4.16
CA GLU A 142 -7.15 13.19 3.57
C GLU A 142 -7.56 12.27 2.43
N TYR A 143 -6.61 11.87 1.58
CA TYR A 143 -6.85 10.90 0.51
C TYR A 143 -7.33 9.54 1.06
N ALA A 144 -6.69 9.01 2.10
CA ALA A 144 -7.11 7.76 2.74
C ALA A 144 -8.54 7.85 3.34
N LYS A 145 -8.95 9.02 3.85
CA LYS A 145 -10.33 9.25 4.29
C LYS A 145 -11.33 9.20 3.12
N VAL A 146 -10.97 9.78 1.97
CA VAL A 146 -11.79 9.66 0.76
C VAL A 146 -11.93 8.19 0.35
N LEU A 147 -10.85 7.41 0.41
CA LEU A 147 -10.90 5.97 0.14
C LEU A 147 -11.77 5.20 1.17
N SER A 148 -11.84 5.68 2.41
CA SER A 148 -12.76 5.13 3.42
C SER A 148 -14.24 5.32 3.03
N ASP A 149 -14.58 6.45 2.41
CA ASP A 149 -15.92 6.67 1.86
C ASP A 149 -16.18 5.75 0.65
N GLU A 150 -15.16 5.54 -0.20
CA GLU A 150 -15.25 4.65 -1.35
C GLU A 150 -15.54 3.17 -0.98
N LEU A 151 -15.13 2.69 0.20
CA LEU A 151 -15.51 1.35 0.67
C LEU A 151 -17.02 1.10 0.65
N ASN A 152 -17.80 2.16 0.83
CA ASN A 152 -19.26 2.14 0.89
C ASN A 152 -19.94 2.46 -0.45
N ASP A 153 -19.20 2.54 -1.55
CA ASP A 153 -19.74 2.89 -2.86
C ASP A 153 -20.80 1.89 -3.36
N TRP A 154 -20.73 0.64 -2.91
CA TRP A 154 -21.77 -0.36 -3.11
C TRP A 154 -23.17 0.11 -2.68
N TYR A 155 -23.25 1.00 -1.68
CA TYR A 155 -24.48 1.50 -1.06
C TYR A 155 -24.93 2.86 -1.60
N ARG A 156 -24.05 3.62 -2.28
CA ARG A 156 -24.37 4.95 -2.84
C ARG A 156 -25.42 4.88 -3.93
N ILE A 157 -25.40 3.81 -4.71
CA ILE A 157 -26.19 3.71 -5.95
C ILE A 157 -27.67 3.42 -5.69
N ASN A 158 -28.04 2.80 -4.56
CA ASN A 158 -29.43 2.58 -4.20
C ASN A 158 -29.58 2.05 -2.76
N SER A 159 -29.53 2.91 -1.77
CA SER A 159 -29.69 2.52 -0.36
C SER A 159 -31.02 1.77 -0.03
N TYR A 160 -32.06 1.95 -0.84
CA TYR A 160 -33.34 1.24 -0.70
C TYR A 160 -33.51 0.03 -1.61
N LYS A 161 -32.69 -0.13 -2.66
CA LYS A 161 -32.86 -1.18 -3.67
C LYS A 161 -31.87 -2.35 -3.57
N ILE A 162 -30.83 -2.23 -2.72
CA ILE A 162 -29.82 -3.29 -2.53
C ILE A 162 -30.44 -4.66 -2.18
N TYR A 163 -31.60 -4.63 -1.54
CA TYR A 163 -32.35 -5.85 -1.15
C TYR A 163 -33.33 -6.35 -2.21
N ARG A 164 -33.56 -5.63 -3.31
CA ARG A 164 -34.62 -5.94 -4.28
C ARG A 164 -34.19 -5.98 -5.74
N GLU A 165 -33.10 -5.31 -6.11
CA GLU A 165 -32.60 -5.27 -7.50
C GLU A 165 -31.07 -5.52 -7.56
N PRO A 166 -30.56 -6.18 -8.60
CA PRO A 166 -29.12 -6.38 -8.76
C PRO A 166 -28.42 -5.04 -8.92
N VAL A 167 -27.43 -4.79 -8.06
CA VAL A 167 -26.54 -3.63 -8.18
C VAL A 167 -25.80 -3.71 -9.50
N ASN A 168 -25.88 -2.65 -10.31
CA ASN A 168 -25.09 -2.58 -11.53
C ASN A 168 -23.60 -2.49 -11.18
N LYS A 169 -22.88 -3.61 -11.27
CA LYS A 169 -21.45 -3.73 -10.96
C LYS A 169 -20.56 -2.76 -11.74
N ALA A 170 -21.02 -2.27 -12.90
CA ALA A 170 -20.23 -1.39 -13.76
C ALA A 170 -19.99 -0.01 -13.11
N ASN A 171 -20.88 0.43 -12.23
CA ASN A 171 -20.84 1.77 -11.64
C ASN A 171 -20.17 1.83 -10.25
N VAL A 172 -19.70 0.71 -9.72
CA VAL A 172 -19.01 0.66 -8.42
C VAL A 172 -17.53 0.93 -8.62
N SER A 173 -16.94 1.76 -7.76
CA SER A 173 -15.55 2.18 -7.87
C SER A 173 -14.58 0.99 -7.82
N TYR A 174 -13.37 1.20 -8.38
CA TYR A 174 -12.28 0.24 -8.25
C TYR A 174 -11.96 -0.05 -6.78
N TRP A 175 -11.96 0.99 -5.95
CA TRP A 175 -11.59 0.90 -4.54
C TRP A 175 -12.57 0.04 -3.74
N ALA A 176 -13.87 0.25 -3.91
CA ALA A 176 -14.90 -0.59 -3.29
C ALA A 176 -14.78 -2.08 -3.67
N LYS A 177 -14.34 -2.36 -4.90
CA LYS A 177 -14.13 -3.75 -5.37
C LYS A 177 -12.88 -4.42 -4.82
N ASN A 178 -11.88 -3.64 -4.38
CA ASN A 178 -10.54 -4.15 -4.11
C ASN A 178 -10.00 -3.84 -2.72
N ILE A 179 -10.44 -2.77 -2.04
CA ILE A 179 -10.06 -2.50 -0.65
C ILE A 179 -11.02 -3.24 0.28
N TYR A 180 -10.47 -4.11 1.11
CA TYR A 180 -11.23 -4.82 2.14
C TYR A 180 -11.27 -4.07 3.46
N LYS A 181 -10.14 -3.51 3.87
CA LYS A 181 -9.98 -2.82 5.15
C LYS A 181 -8.97 -1.68 5.01
N ILE A 182 -9.25 -0.56 5.68
CA ILE A 182 -8.30 0.52 5.92
C ILE A 182 -8.13 0.64 7.43
N SER A 183 -6.89 0.58 7.90
CA SER A 183 -6.55 0.74 9.32
C SER A 183 -5.70 2.00 9.50
N PHE A 184 -6.17 2.90 10.35
CA PHE A 184 -5.44 4.11 10.71
C PHE A 184 -4.76 3.91 12.07
N TYR A 185 -3.45 4.04 12.09
CA TYR A 185 -2.62 4.01 13.28
C TYR A 185 -1.96 5.36 13.50
N ASN A 186 -1.24 5.54 14.60
CA ASN A 186 -0.40 6.69 14.79
C ASN A 186 0.75 6.65 13.76
N SER A 187 0.74 7.60 12.82
CA SER A 187 1.74 7.76 11.76
C SER A 187 1.80 6.65 10.69
N ILE A 188 0.90 5.66 10.70
CA ILE A 188 0.81 4.60 9.71
C ILE A 188 -0.64 4.44 9.24
N ILE A 189 -0.81 4.16 7.94
CA ILE A 189 -2.08 3.72 7.38
C ILE A 189 -1.86 2.44 6.58
N ALA A 190 -2.64 1.39 6.88
CA ALA A 190 -2.56 0.11 6.20
C ALA A 190 -3.85 -0.21 5.44
N PHE A 191 -3.68 -0.77 4.24
CA PHE A 191 -4.76 -1.15 3.33
C PHE A 191 -4.65 -2.64 3.01
N GLU A 192 -5.69 -3.40 3.31
CA GLU A 192 -5.75 -4.81 2.93
C GLU A 192 -6.52 -4.96 1.61
N LYS A 193 -5.91 -5.64 0.63
CA LYS A 193 -6.52 -5.90 -0.67
C LYS A 193 -7.24 -7.24 -0.69
N ARG A 194 -8.53 -7.23 -0.98
CA ARG A 194 -9.33 -8.41 -1.29
C ARG A 194 -10.28 -8.14 -2.45
N LYS A 195 -10.66 -9.18 -3.16
CA LYS A 195 -11.74 -9.09 -4.12
C LYS A 195 -13.07 -9.06 -3.38
N ASN A 196 -13.69 -7.90 -3.30
CA ASN A 196 -14.99 -7.72 -2.66
C ASN A 196 -16.11 -8.09 -3.65
N THR A 197 -17.16 -8.68 -3.11
CA THR A 197 -18.38 -9.02 -3.84
C THR A 197 -19.53 -8.10 -3.40
N ILE A 198 -20.60 -8.08 -4.18
CA ILE A 198 -21.80 -7.35 -3.81
C ILE A 198 -22.27 -7.78 -2.42
N PRO A 199 -22.50 -6.84 -1.50
CA PRO A 199 -23.12 -7.15 -0.23
C PRO A 199 -24.49 -7.78 -0.46
N PHE A 200 -24.79 -8.86 0.26
CA PHE A 200 -26.09 -9.50 0.23
C PHE A 200 -26.58 -9.77 1.66
N ALA A 201 -27.89 -9.70 1.85
CA ALA A 201 -28.52 -10.14 3.09
C ALA A 201 -29.37 -11.40 2.79
N THR A 202 -29.20 -12.43 3.58
CA THR A 202 -30.12 -13.55 3.63
C THR A 202 -31.25 -13.19 4.58
N ILE A 203 -32.49 -13.13 4.07
CA ILE A 203 -33.67 -13.03 4.93
C ILE A 203 -33.98 -14.46 5.35
N SER A 204 -33.73 -14.75 6.63
CA SER A 204 -34.18 -16.01 7.29
C SER A 204 -35.62 -15.89 7.66
#